data_69ad5b23e6bd1a631339b050a9fee1b5
#
_entry.id   69ad5b23e6bd1a631339b050a9fee1b5
#
_cell.length_a   1.000
_cell.length_b   1.000
_cell.length_c   1.000
_cell.angle_alpha   90.00
_cell.angle_beta   90.00
_cell.angle_gamma   90.00
#
_symmetry.space_group_name_H-M   'P 1'
#
loop_
_entity.id
_entity.type
_entity.pdbx_description
1 polymer ?
#
loop_
_entity_poly.entity_id
_entity_poly.type
_entity_poly.pdbx_seq_one_letter_code
_entity_poly.pdbx_strand_id
1 'polypeptide(L)'
;MRLKALAQAEALFQGKRARPEYQKDLRELEASHGTKRFASYARKFLEEYGLPGEWGALTRLLEYPDPAVIQEVLQAMASQVGGRSRVEQQGFKGRLQVLALTSHHGEVRRSAEEILSGMENK
;
A
#
# COMPACT_ATOMS: atom_id res chain seq x y z
N MET A 1 22.04 -13.07 5.73
CA MET A 1 22.37 -11.64 5.89
C MET A 1 21.28 -10.69 5.43
N ARG A 2 20.64 -10.95 4.29
CA ARG A 2 19.51 -10.15 3.81
C ARG A 2 18.34 -10.11 4.81
N LEU A 3 18.00 -11.25 5.39
CA LEU A 3 16.91 -11.36 6.35
C LEU A 3 17.17 -10.54 7.61
N LYS A 4 18.41 -10.49 8.07
CA LYS A 4 18.80 -9.73 9.25
C LYS A 4 18.65 -8.22 9.00
N ALA A 5 19.08 -7.74 7.83
CA ALA A 5 18.97 -6.33 7.47
C ALA A 5 17.51 -5.90 7.32
N LEU A 6 16.66 -6.75 6.71
CA LEU A 6 15.23 -6.46 6.56
C LEU A 6 14.53 -6.44 7.91
N ALA A 7 14.87 -7.37 8.82
CA ALA A 7 14.29 -7.40 10.16
C ALA A 7 14.68 -6.16 10.96
N GLN A 8 15.93 -5.70 10.85
CA GLN A 8 16.40 -4.50 11.52
C GLN A 8 15.72 -3.25 10.98
N ALA A 9 15.55 -3.15 9.64
CA ALA A 9 14.87 -2.03 9.01
C ALA A 9 13.40 -1.98 9.45
N GLU A 10 12.72 -3.13 9.49
CA GLU A 10 11.34 -3.19 9.93
C GLU A 10 11.19 -2.80 11.40
N ALA A 11 12.11 -3.22 12.26
CA ALA A 11 12.10 -2.84 13.68
C ALA A 11 12.26 -1.32 13.84
N LEU A 12 13.13 -0.69 13.05
CA LEU A 12 13.30 0.76 13.06
C LEU A 12 12.02 1.48 12.63
N PHE A 13 11.37 1.01 11.56
CA PHE A 13 10.13 1.59 11.07
C PHE A 13 9.01 1.43 12.11
N GLN A 14 8.91 0.28 12.76
CA GLN A 14 7.91 0.06 13.81
C GLN A 14 8.08 1.05 14.96
N GLY A 15 9.33 1.30 15.38
CA GLY A 15 9.62 2.28 16.43
C GLY A 15 9.20 3.69 16.01
N LYS A 16 9.47 4.08 14.77
CA LYS A 16 9.07 5.39 14.23
C LYS A 16 7.56 5.53 14.15
N ARG A 17 6.85 4.46 13.75
CA ARG A 17 5.39 4.47 13.65
C ARG A 17 4.71 4.60 15.01
N ALA A 18 5.40 4.30 16.10
CA ALA A 18 4.89 4.50 17.46
C ALA A 18 4.96 5.94 17.92
N ARG A 19 5.64 6.83 17.20
CA ARG A 19 5.78 8.24 17.56
C ARG A 19 4.52 9.04 17.23
N PRO A 20 4.22 10.10 18.02
CA PRO A 20 3.05 10.96 17.71
C PRO A 20 3.11 11.59 16.32
N GLU A 21 4.30 11.89 15.82
CA GLU A 21 4.51 12.47 14.49
C GLU A 21 3.99 11.59 13.38
N TYR A 22 3.98 10.28 13.59
CA TYR A 22 3.47 9.32 12.60
C TYR A 22 2.01 9.61 12.24
N GLN A 23 1.16 9.82 13.23
CA GLN A 23 -0.26 10.09 13.00
C GLN A 23 -0.46 11.40 12.23
N LYS A 24 0.33 12.42 12.56
CA LYS A 24 0.29 13.69 11.85
C LYS A 24 0.70 13.52 10.39
N ASP A 25 1.82 12.83 10.17
CA ASP A 25 2.34 12.63 8.82
C ASP A 25 1.43 11.74 7.98
N LEU A 26 0.78 10.76 8.62
CA LEU A 26 -0.22 9.92 7.97
C LEU A 26 -1.41 10.74 7.49
N ARG A 27 -1.91 11.65 8.33
CA ARG A 27 -3.02 12.54 7.96
C ARG A 27 -2.63 13.47 6.82
N GLU A 28 -1.41 14.00 6.83
CA GLU A 28 -0.90 14.85 5.75
C GLU A 28 -0.79 14.08 4.44
N LEU A 29 -0.31 12.83 4.50
CA LEU A 29 -0.25 11.96 3.34
C LEU A 29 -1.65 11.75 2.74
N GLU A 30 -2.62 11.39 3.59
CA GLU A 30 -3.99 11.15 3.14
C GLU A 30 -4.64 12.42 2.57
N ALA A 31 -4.40 13.57 3.22
CA ALA A 31 -4.95 14.85 2.76
C ALA A 31 -4.33 15.30 1.42
N SER A 32 -3.10 14.88 1.12
CA SER A 32 -2.44 15.25 -0.14
C SER A 32 -2.93 14.44 -1.34
N HIS A 33 -3.64 13.34 -1.10
CA HIS A 33 -4.17 12.47 -2.16
C HIS A 33 -5.07 13.26 -3.11
N GLY A 34 -4.87 13.07 -4.41
CA GLY A 34 -5.60 13.80 -5.43
C GLY A 34 -4.99 15.17 -5.78
N THR A 35 -3.89 15.56 -5.11
CA THR A 35 -3.17 16.80 -5.41
C THR A 35 -1.81 16.48 -6.03
N LYS A 36 -1.18 17.53 -6.61
CA LYS A 36 0.16 17.41 -7.18
C LYS A 36 1.23 17.10 -6.14
N ARG A 37 0.93 17.31 -4.86
CA ARG A 37 1.86 17.09 -3.75
C ARG A 37 1.91 15.64 -3.26
N PHE A 38 0.94 14.82 -3.67
CA PHE A 38 0.81 13.46 -3.16
C PHE A 38 2.10 12.64 -3.34
N ALA A 39 2.68 12.64 -4.54
CA ALA A 39 3.89 11.87 -4.81
C ALA A 39 5.05 12.26 -3.90
N SER A 40 5.22 13.56 -3.64
CA SER A 40 6.27 14.07 -2.77
C SER A 40 6.05 13.68 -1.31
N TYR A 41 4.83 13.85 -0.80
CA TYR A 41 4.47 13.45 0.56
C TYR A 41 4.60 11.94 0.74
N ALA A 42 4.15 11.18 -0.24
CA ALA A 42 4.25 9.71 -0.20
C ALA A 42 5.71 9.25 -0.15
N ARG A 43 6.57 9.85 -0.97
CA ARG A 43 7.98 9.51 -0.97
C ARG A 43 8.62 9.77 0.39
N LYS A 44 8.40 10.94 0.96
CA LYS A 44 8.92 11.30 2.29
C LYS A 44 8.41 10.35 3.36
N PHE A 45 7.12 10.05 3.32
CA PHE A 45 6.50 9.14 4.27
C PHE A 45 7.12 7.75 4.20
N LEU A 46 7.27 7.21 3.00
CA LEU A 46 7.84 5.88 2.80
C LEU A 46 9.31 5.82 3.23
N GLU A 47 10.07 6.87 2.96
CA GLU A 47 11.47 6.95 3.40
C GLU A 47 11.59 6.99 4.91
N GLU A 48 10.68 7.69 5.59
CA GLU A 48 10.72 7.85 7.05
C GLU A 48 10.16 6.65 7.79
N TYR A 49 9.02 6.12 7.34
CA TYR A 49 8.25 5.13 8.10
C TYR A 49 8.13 3.77 7.42
N GLY A 50 8.52 3.66 6.16
CA GLY A 50 8.21 2.47 5.36
C GLY A 50 6.73 2.41 5.01
N LEU A 51 6.26 1.25 4.63
CA LEU A 51 4.87 1.06 4.23
C LEU A 51 3.95 1.17 5.43
N PRO A 52 2.88 2.01 5.36
CA PRO A 52 1.92 2.09 6.47
C PRO A 52 1.09 0.81 6.57
N GLY A 53 0.54 0.57 7.75
CA GLY A 53 -0.35 -0.58 7.97
C GLY A 53 -1.82 -0.26 7.79
N GLU A 54 -2.19 1.02 7.73
CA GLU A 54 -3.57 1.46 7.67
C GLU A 54 -4.17 1.26 6.29
N TRP A 55 -5.33 0.64 6.22
CA TRP A 55 -6.02 0.31 4.97
C TRP A 55 -6.27 1.54 4.09
N GLY A 56 -6.73 2.64 4.69
CA GLY A 56 -6.99 3.89 3.95
C GLY A 56 -5.75 4.45 3.28
N ALA A 57 -4.63 4.44 3.99
CA ALA A 57 -3.35 4.91 3.45
C ALA A 57 -2.85 3.99 2.33
N LEU A 58 -2.95 2.68 2.54
CA LEU A 58 -2.57 1.69 1.53
C LEU A 58 -3.39 1.87 0.24
N THR A 59 -4.70 2.09 0.39
CA THR A 59 -5.58 2.33 -0.77
C THR A 59 -5.10 3.52 -1.59
N ARG A 60 -4.74 4.61 -0.93
CA ARG A 60 -4.25 5.82 -1.63
C ARG A 60 -2.89 5.58 -2.28
N LEU A 61 -2.03 4.79 -1.66
CA LEU A 61 -0.70 4.49 -2.21
C LEU A 61 -0.74 3.61 -3.47
N LEU A 62 -1.89 3.01 -3.80
CA LEU A 62 -2.06 2.33 -5.09
C LEU A 62 -1.91 3.29 -6.26
N GLU A 63 -2.05 4.60 -6.02
CA GLU A 63 -1.88 5.63 -7.05
C GLU A 63 -0.48 6.25 -7.06
N TYR A 64 0.42 5.78 -6.19
CA TYR A 64 1.81 6.21 -6.18
C TYR A 64 2.52 5.69 -7.45
N PRO A 65 3.29 6.54 -8.15
CA PRO A 65 3.79 6.19 -9.49
C PRO A 65 5.05 5.31 -9.51
N ASP A 66 5.18 4.39 -8.58
CA ASP A 66 6.30 3.43 -8.55
C ASP A 66 5.74 2.01 -8.50
N PRO A 67 5.96 1.20 -9.55
CA PRO A 67 5.40 -0.15 -9.61
C PRO A 67 5.89 -1.06 -8.48
N ALA A 68 7.13 -0.89 -8.01
CA ALA A 68 7.64 -1.68 -6.90
C ALA A 68 6.85 -1.40 -5.62
N VAL A 69 6.54 -0.13 -5.35
CA VAL A 69 5.72 0.27 -4.20
C VAL A 69 4.30 -0.25 -4.35
N ILE A 70 3.71 -0.12 -5.54
CA ILE A 70 2.35 -0.61 -5.80
C ILE A 70 2.27 -2.11 -5.51
N GLN A 71 3.26 -2.90 -5.92
CA GLN A 71 3.29 -4.33 -5.64
C GLN A 71 3.35 -4.62 -4.14
N GLU A 72 4.17 -3.88 -3.40
CA GLU A 72 4.24 -4.03 -1.94
C GLU A 72 2.90 -3.69 -1.28
N VAL A 73 2.25 -2.62 -1.74
CA VAL A 73 0.95 -2.21 -1.25
C VAL A 73 -0.09 -3.29 -1.53
N LEU A 74 -0.10 -3.84 -2.74
CA LEU A 74 -1.03 -4.91 -3.11
C LEU A 74 -0.87 -6.14 -2.21
N GLN A 75 0.36 -6.54 -1.93
CA GLN A 75 0.63 -7.68 -1.05
C GLN A 75 0.17 -7.39 0.39
N ALA A 76 0.43 -6.20 0.89
CA ALA A 76 0.00 -5.79 2.23
C ALA A 76 -1.53 -5.81 2.35
N MET A 77 -2.23 -5.28 1.34
CA MET A 77 -3.68 -5.26 1.32
C MET A 77 -4.26 -6.68 1.18
N ALA A 78 -3.64 -7.51 0.34
CA ALA A 78 -4.08 -8.90 0.18
C ALA A 78 -4.00 -9.66 1.51
N SER A 79 -2.99 -9.38 2.32
CA SER A 79 -2.85 -10.03 3.63
C SER A 79 -3.87 -9.55 4.65
N GLN A 80 -4.45 -8.37 4.47
CA GLN A 80 -5.42 -7.77 5.39
C GLN A 80 -6.87 -7.98 4.95
N VAL A 81 -7.11 -8.21 3.67
CA VAL A 81 -8.45 -8.12 3.07
C VAL A 81 -9.46 -9.06 3.73
N GLY A 82 -9.03 -10.23 4.18
CA GLY A 82 -9.92 -11.19 4.83
C GLY A 82 -10.55 -10.68 6.11
N GLY A 83 -9.88 -9.74 6.80
CA GLY A 83 -10.37 -9.14 8.04
C GLY A 83 -11.07 -7.79 7.84
N ARG A 84 -11.20 -7.32 6.60
CA ARG A 84 -11.81 -6.01 6.32
C ARG A 84 -13.32 -6.14 6.13
N SER A 85 -14.01 -5.00 6.20
CA SER A 85 -15.45 -4.96 5.96
C SER A 85 -15.80 -5.39 4.53
N ARG A 86 -17.04 -5.78 4.32
CA ARG A 86 -17.51 -6.18 2.99
C ARG A 86 -17.34 -5.04 1.97
N VAL A 87 -17.62 -3.80 2.38
CA VAL A 87 -17.46 -2.62 1.52
C VAL A 87 -16.00 -2.45 1.14
N GLU A 88 -15.09 -2.59 2.09
CA GLU A 88 -13.66 -2.47 1.82
C GLU A 88 -13.15 -3.59 0.92
N GLN A 89 -13.62 -4.82 1.13
CA GLN A 89 -13.28 -5.95 0.25
C GLN A 89 -13.74 -5.70 -1.19
N GLN A 90 -14.96 -5.20 -1.36
CA GLN A 90 -15.49 -4.90 -2.70
C GLN A 90 -14.74 -3.73 -3.34
N GLY A 91 -14.39 -2.71 -2.56
CA GLY A 91 -13.58 -1.61 -3.05
C GLY A 91 -12.21 -2.06 -3.54
N PHE A 92 -11.56 -2.94 -2.78
CA PHE A 92 -10.26 -3.51 -3.16
C PHE A 92 -10.38 -4.33 -4.44
N LYS A 93 -11.41 -5.17 -4.52
CA LYS A 93 -11.67 -5.97 -5.73
C LYS A 93 -11.81 -5.08 -6.97
N GLY A 94 -12.57 -3.98 -6.84
CA GLY A 94 -12.73 -3.02 -7.94
C GLY A 94 -11.41 -2.40 -8.37
N ARG A 95 -10.57 -2.02 -7.40
CA ARG A 95 -9.24 -1.48 -7.69
C ARG A 95 -8.35 -2.49 -8.41
N LEU A 96 -8.39 -3.75 -7.98
CA LEU A 96 -7.63 -4.82 -8.62
C LEU A 96 -8.07 -5.00 -10.08
N GLN A 97 -9.37 -4.95 -10.34
CA GLN A 97 -9.91 -5.07 -11.69
C GLN A 97 -9.38 -3.95 -12.59
N VAL A 98 -9.37 -2.71 -12.09
CA VAL A 98 -8.85 -1.57 -12.85
C VAL A 98 -7.36 -1.74 -13.12
N LEU A 99 -6.58 -2.10 -12.10
CA LEU A 99 -5.13 -2.29 -12.26
C LEU A 99 -4.80 -3.42 -13.24
N ALA A 100 -5.55 -4.52 -13.17
CA ALA A 100 -5.34 -5.66 -14.06
C ALA A 100 -5.59 -5.30 -15.53
N LEU A 101 -6.48 -4.35 -15.78
CA LEU A 101 -6.85 -3.94 -17.14
C LEU A 101 -6.03 -2.76 -17.65
N THR A 102 -5.66 -1.82 -16.77
CA THR A 102 -5.17 -0.51 -17.21
C THR A 102 -3.75 -0.16 -16.78
N SER A 103 -3.14 -0.89 -15.86
CA SER A 103 -1.80 -0.55 -15.40
C SER A 103 -0.80 -0.65 -16.57
N HIS A 104 0.10 0.33 -16.64
CA HIS A 104 1.17 0.35 -17.65
C HIS A 104 2.30 -0.63 -17.32
N HIS A 105 2.30 -1.18 -16.11
CA HIS A 105 3.35 -2.08 -15.64
C HIS A 105 2.84 -3.52 -15.61
N GLY A 106 3.46 -4.38 -16.41
CA GLY A 106 3.06 -5.79 -16.53
C GLY A 106 3.07 -6.54 -15.20
N GLU A 107 4.06 -6.26 -14.35
CA GLU A 107 4.16 -6.89 -13.03
C GLU A 107 3.01 -6.49 -12.12
N VAL A 108 2.53 -5.23 -12.21
CA VAL A 108 1.37 -4.77 -11.43
C VAL A 108 0.10 -5.46 -11.94
N ARG A 109 -0.09 -5.52 -13.26
CA ARG A 109 -1.25 -6.21 -13.85
C ARG A 109 -1.30 -7.67 -13.40
N ARG A 110 -0.16 -8.35 -13.45
CA ARG A 110 -0.07 -9.77 -13.08
C ARG A 110 -0.39 -9.97 -11.60
N SER A 111 0.19 -9.14 -10.74
CA SER A 111 -0.08 -9.21 -9.30
C SER A 111 -1.57 -8.99 -9.00
N ALA A 112 -2.19 -8.01 -9.66
CA ALA A 112 -3.62 -7.73 -9.49
C ALA A 112 -4.47 -8.92 -9.93
N GLU A 113 -4.14 -9.54 -11.07
CA GLU A 113 -4.84 -10.72 -11.57
C GLU A 113 -4.73 -11.91 -10.60
N GLU A 114 -3.54 -12.14 -10.07
CA GLU A 114 -3.29 -13.24 -9.12
C GLU A 114 -4.10 -13.06 -7.84
N ILE A 115 -4.13 -11.84 -7.30
CA ILE A 115 -4.87 -11.54 -6.08
C ILE A 115 -6.37 -11.69 -6.33
N LEU A 116 -6.87 -11.17 -7.47
CA LEU A 116 -8.28 -11.33 -7.84
C LEU A 116 -8.67 -12.79 -7.92
N SER A 117 -7.85 -13.60 -8.59
CA SER A 117 -8.10 -15.03 -8.72
C SER A 117 -8.18 -15.70 -7.36
N GLY A 118 -7.29 -15.35 -6.44
CA GLY A 118 -7.32 -15.87 -5.07
C GLY A 118 -8.57 -15.47 -4.30
N MET A 119 -9.06 -14.25 -4.50
CA MET A 119 -10.28 -13.77 -3.87
C MET A 119 -11.53 -14.48 -4.42
N GLU A 120 -11.57 -14.71 -5.72
CA GLU A 120 -12.71 -15.34 -6.38
C GLU A 120 -12.82 -16.83 -6.09
N ASN A 121 -11.72 -17.49 -5.75
CA ASN A 121 -11.67 -18.92 -5.46
C ASN A 121 -12.02 -19.25 -4.01
N LYS A 122 -12.39 -18.28 -3.21
CA LYS A 122 -12.89 -18.47 -1.85
C LYS A 122 -14.42 -18.36 -1.85
#